data_35f66d0661101e522a92d870faa51736
#
_entry.id   35f66d0661101e522a92d870faa51736
#
_cell.length_a   1.000
_cell.length_b   1.000
_cell.length_c   1.000
_cell.angle_alpha   90.00
_cell.angle_beta   90.00
_cell.angle_gamma   90.00
#
_symmetry.space_group_name_H-M   'P 1'
#
loop_
_entity.id
_entity.type
_entity.pdbx_description
1 polymer ?
#
loop_
_entity_poly.entity_id
_entity_poly.type
_entity_poly.pdbx_seq_one_letter_code
_entity_poly.pdbx_strand_id
1 'polypeptide(L)'
;MVAKTHTFAYSGTLNQAVIPAGTTSVDMYLWGGAGGAGGADAGGPGGSGAAGHHVKKLTYAIATSLVGTTVEVGVGGGGAGGGSGTSAPGGTNGKGKTGFSGGNGGTSGPRGNSGAGGGGGGATTVFIDGSAVAVAGGGGGGAGAGSGSNGTSGINTNSATSNSPATRGEEGVDHSGDGGGSGAGGGGTAGGKSGNGGTNDNGGTGGFSGSNTAQSGTESNGSGVTPGGTSEANYQSGVAVGGTPSGGSGANGLAVIVFNIGVQGYYKVSGDWKALNSMYAKVSGTWKQITAGYVKVSGTWKAMFNNGFNFVSTASGFGDSTGNTTSGSGGSGPPIPQSGGCFIAGTMISMADGSQKAVELVDIRDEVAVGGFVFATGKFLIDD
;
A
#
# COMPACT_ATOMS: atom_id res chain seq x y z
N MET A 1 15.15 -10.95 -1.16
CA MET A 1 13.75 -10.73 -0.77
C MET A 1 12.85 -11.37 -1.81
N VAL A 2 11.82 -12.08 -1.39
CA VAL A 2 10.75 -12.53 -2.28
C VAL A 2 9.59 -11.54 -2.08
N ALA A 3 9.01 -11.05 -3.16
CA ALA A 3 7.86 -10.15 -3.10
C ALA A 3 6.58 -10.91 -3.48
N LYS A 4 5.52 -10.74 -2.69
CA LYS A 4 4.19 -11.22 -3.04
C LYS A 4 3.27 -10.03 -3.25
N THR A 5 2.82 -9.85 -4.48
CA THR A 5 1.99 -8.71 -4.88
C THR A 5 0.51 -9.10 -4.92
N HIS A 6 -0.33 -8.23 -4.37
CA HIS A 6 -1.77 -8.28 -4.48
C HIS A 6 -2.28 -6.97 -5.09
N THR A 7 -3.12 -7.09 -6.11
CA THR A 7 -3.77 -5.94 -6.76
C THR A 7 -5.27 -6.02 -6.48
N PHE A 8 -5.83 -4.93 -5.97
CA PHE A 8 -7.24 -4.81 -5.62
C PHE A 8 -7.89 -3.72 -6.47
N ALA A 9 -8.80 -4.12 -7.33
CA ALA A 9 -9.72 -3.22 -8.02
C ALA A 9 -10.93 -2.92 -7.13
N TYR A 10 -11.70 -1.90 -7.51
CA TYR A 10 -12.96 -1.58 -6.84
C TYR A 10 -13.97 -2.72 -6.97
N SER A 11 -14.50 -3.17 -5.85
CA SER A 11 -15.50 -4.25 -5.77
C SER A 11 -16.80 -3.81 -5.06
N GLY A 12 -16.83 -2.59 -4.55
CA GLY A 12 -17.93 -2.12 -3.69
C GLY A 12 -17.88 -2.68 -2.25
N THR A 13 -16.97 -3.59 -1.96
CA THR A 13 -16.80 -4.24 -0.65
C THR A 13 -15.36 -4.08 -0.15
N LEU A 14 -15.15 -4.36 1.15
CA LEU A 14 -13.83 -4.39 1.74
C LEU A 14 -13.06 -5.64 1.26
N ASN A 15 -11.87 -5.44 0.72
CA ASN A 15 -10.96 -6.51 0.34
C ASN A 15 -10.01 -6.83 1.50
N GLN A 16 -9.48 -8.05 1.51
CA GLN A 16 -8.54 -8.51 2.53
C GLN A 16 -7.40 -9.33 1.92
N ALA A 17 -6.21 -9.21 2.51
CA ALA A 17 -5.08 -10.09 2.21
C ALA A 17 -4.44 -10.55 3.51
N VAL A 18 -4.15 -11.83 3.63
CA VAL A 18 -3.41 -12.37 4.77
C VAL A 18 -1.94 -11.99 4.64
N ILE A 19 -1.35 -11.46 5.70
CA ILE A 19 0.08 -11.16 5.79
C ILE A 19 0.86 -12.47 5.78
N PRO A 20 1.66 -12.75 4.72
CA PRO A 20 2.37 -14.01 4.60
C PRO A 20 3.41 -14.21 5.70
N ALA A 21 3.70 -15.48 6.01
CA ALA A 21 4.82 -15.82 6.89
C ALA A 21 6.13 -15.25 6.34
N GLY A 22 6.95 -14.67 7.23
CA GLY A 22 8.23 -14.06 6.87
C GLY A 22 8.14 -12.66 6.29
N THR A 23 6.95 -12.05 6.23
CA THR A 23 6.84 -10.64 5.83
C THR A 23 7.57 -9.75 6.83
N THR A 24 8.47 -8.92 6.32
CA THR A 24 9.22 -7.94 7.11
C THR A 24 8.72 -6.52 6.90
N SER A 25 8.21 -6.23 5.72
CA SER A 25 7.62 -4.94 5.39
C SER A 25 6.57 -5.08 4.28
N VAL A 26 5.79 -4.02 4.12
CA VAL A 26 4.78 -3.91 3.06
C VAL A 26 4.98 -2.61 2.30
N ASP A 27 4.99 -2.68 0.97
CA ASP A 27 4.90 -1.52 0.11
C ASP A 27 3.46 -1.36 -0.37
N MET A 28 2.97 -0.13 -0.40
CA MET A 28 1.59 0.20 -0.73
C MET A 28 1.56 1.28 -1.80
N TYR A 29 0.76 1.07 -2.84
CA TYR A 29 0.50 2.01 -3.91
C TYR A 29 -1.01 2.15 -4.04
N LEU A 30 -1.54 3.33 -3.79
CA LEU A 30 -2.97 3.57 -3.71
C LEU A 30 -3.38 4.70 -4.65
N TRP A 31 -4.47 4.51 -5.38
CA TRP A 31 -5.14 5.56 -6.15
C TRP A 31 -6.58 5.67 -5.66
N GLY A 32 -7.00 6.86 -5.27
CA GLY A 32 -8.39 7.14 -4.89
C GLY A 32 -9.31 7.12 -6.09
N GLY A 33 -10.62 6.93 -5.89
CA GLY A 33 -11.61 7.09 -6.93
C GLY A 33 -11.72 8.55 -7.38
N ALA A 34 -12.01 8.79 -8.64
CA ALA A 34 -12.16 10.14 -9.18
C ALA A 34 -13.59 10.66 -9.02
N GLY A 35 -13.78 11.98 -9.05
CA GLY A 35 -15.09 12.60 -9.09
C GLY A 35 -15.76 12.49 -10.45
N GLY A 36 -17.11 12.44 -10.46
CA GLY A 36 -17.94 12.56 -11.63
C GLY A 36 -18.04 13.99 -12.14
N ALA A 37 -18.31 14.17 -13.41
CA ALA A 37 -18.51 15.47 -14.02
C ALA A 37 -19.91 16.01 -13.72
N GLY A 38 -20.10 17.32 -13.80
CA GLY A 38 -21.43 17.93 -13.79
C GLY A 38 -22.19 17.71 -15.10
N GLY A 39 -23.51 17.76 -15.03
CA GLY A 39 -24.41 17.73 -16.17
C GLY A 39 -24.30 18.98 -17.02
N ALA A 40 -24.62 18.84 -18.31
CA ALA A 40 -24.70 19.97 -19.25
C ALA A 40 -26.04 20.70 -19.14
N ASP A 41 -26.06 21.94 -19.63
CA ASP A 41 -27.25 22.70 -19.99
C ASP A 41 -27.22 23.02 -21.49
N ALA A 42 -28.34 23.51 -22.03
CA ALA A 42 -28.43 24.04 -23.37
C ALA A 42 -27.41 25.16 -23.68
N GLY A 43 -26.98 25.92 -22.63
CA GLY A 43 -25.98 26.99 -22.72
C GLY A 43 -24.53 26.56 -22.60
N GLY A 44 -24.24 25.30 -22.20
CA GLY A 44 -22.86 24.86 -22.06
C GLY A 44 -22.62 23.55 -21.32
N PRO A 45 -21.37 23.08 -21.27
CA PRO A 45 -21.01 21.85 -20.57
C PRO A 45 -20.94 22.05 -19.06
N GLY A 46 -21.25 20.99 -18.32
CA GLY A 46 -20.87 20.88 -16.92
C GLY A 46 -19.35 20.75 -16.76
N GLY A 47 -18.86 21.02 -15.56
CA GLY A 47 -17.45 20.88 -15.20
C GLY A 47 -16.99 19.43 -15.15
N SER A 48 -15.72 19.19 -15.46
CA SER A 48 -15.10 17.88 -15.29
C SER A 48 -15.02 17.49 -13.83
N GLY A 49 -15.08 16.20 -13.50
CA GLY A 49 -14.70 15.70 -12.20
C GLY A 49 -13.18 15.76 -11.98
N ALA A 50 -12.74 15.96 -10.75
CA ALA A 50 -11.34 15.91 -10.37
C ALA A 50 -10.84 14.48 -10.33
N ALA A 51 -9.59 14.26 -10.76
CA ALA A 51 -8.94 12.96 -10.66
C ALA A 51 -8.69 12.54 -9.21
N GLY A 52 -8.60 11.25 -8.99
CA GLY A 52 -8.17 10.70 -7.71
C GLY A 52 -6.68 10.97 -7.41
N HIS A 53 -6.36 11.00 -6.14
CA HIS A 53 -5.00 11.20 -5.65
C HIS A 53 -4.26 9.88 -5.58
N HIS A 54 -2.92 9.95 -5.45
CA HIS A 54 -2.05 8.80 -5.28
C HIS A 54 -1.26 8.91 -4.00
N VAL A 55 -1.09 7.78 -3.32
CA VAL A 55 -0.24 7.60 -2.14
C VAL A 55 0.67 6.40 -2.37
N LYS A 56 1.96 6.61 -2.11
CA LYS A 56 2.99 5.56 -2.11
C LYS A 56 3.65 5.51 -0.75
N LYS A 57 3.54 4.36 -0.09
CA LYS A 57 4.24 4.08 1.16
C LYS A 57 5.10 2.85 0.99
N LEU A 58 6.40 3.02 1.11
CA LEU A 58 7.36 1.93 1.00
C LEU A 58 7.84 1.48 2.37
N THR A 59 8.22 0.21 2.47
CA THR A 59 8.87 -0.39 3.64
C THR A 59 8.16 -0.15 4.97
N TYR A 60 6.81 -0.17 4.95
CA TYR A 60 6.06 -0.17 6.21
C TYR A 60 6.39 -1.45 6.99
N ALA A 61 7.07 -1.31 8.14
CA ALA A 61 7.53 -2.45 8.92
C ALA A 61 6.35 -3.25 9.50
N ILE A 62 6.42 -4.57 9.38
CA ILE A 62 5.42 -5.49 9.92
C ILE A 62 5.99 -6.16 11.18
N ALA A 63 5.31 -5.95 12.31
CA ALA A 63 5.63 -6.70 13.53
C ALA A 63 5.34 -8.19 13.33
N THR A 64 6.17 -9.06 13.91
CA THR A 64 5.99 -10.53 13.80
C THR A 64 4.65 -11.01 14.32
N SER A 65 4.06 -10.31 15.30
CA SER A 65 2.72 -10.59 15.85
C SER A 65 1.59 -10.39 14.83
N LEU A 66 1.82 -9.61 13.77
CA LEU A 66 0.83 -9.35 12.71
C LEU A 66 0.91 -10.35 11.56
N VAL A 67 1.94 -11.19 11.51
CA VAL A 67 2.05 -12.26 10.50
C VAL A 67 0.90 -13.26 10.68
N GLY A 68 0.21 -13.55 9.60
CA GLY A 68 -1.00 -14.40 9.61
C GLY A 68 -2.31 -13.64 9.88
N THR A 69 -2.25 -12.36 10.29
CA THR A 69 -3.43 -11.49 10.34
C THR A 69 -3.75 -10.91 8.96
N THR A 70 -4.79 -10.11 8.85
CA THR A 70 -5.23 -9.53 7.57
C THR A 70 -4.89 -8.05 7.46
N VAL A 71 -4.45 -7.65 6.25
CA VAL A 71 -4.50 -6.27 5.79
C VAL A 71 -5.87 -6.05 5.17
N GLU A 72 -6.58 -5.01 5.60
CA GLU A 72 -7.86 -4.62 5.03
C GLU A 72 -7.65 -3.50 4.00
N VAL A 73 -8.26 -3.64 2.81
CA VAL A 73 -8.11 -2.72 1.70
C VAL A 73 -9.47 -2.28 1.19
N GLY A 74 -9.80 -1.00 1.41
CA GLY A 74 -10.97 -0.38 0.82
C GLY A 74 -10.57 0.38 -0.44
N VAL A 75 -11.01 -0.06 -1.62
CA VAL A 75 -10.76 0.65 -2.88
C VAL A 75 -11.86 1.66 -3.13
N GLY A 76 -11.51 2.90 -3.41
CA GLY A 76 -12.45 3.99 -3.68
C GLY A 76 -13.15 3.83 -5.02
N GLY A 77 -14.47 3.94 -5.04
CA GLY A 77 -15.25 4.02 -6.27
C GLY A 77 -15.20 5.43 -6.88
N GLY A 78 -15.39 5.52 -8.17
CA GLY A 78 -15.61 6.79 -8.86
C GLY A 78 -16.99 7.38 -8.55
N GLY A 79 -17.10 8.69 -8.49
CA GLY A 79 -18.38 9.41 -8.40
C GLY A 79 -19.12 9.36 -9.73
N ALA A 80 -20.44 9.24 -9.68
CA ALA A 80 -21.27 9.31 -10.89
C ALA A 80 -21.36 10.74 -11.43
N GLY A 81 -21.61 10.88 -12.71
CA GLY A 81 -21.90 12.16 -13.35
C GLY A 81 -23.25 12.71 -12.92
N GLY A 82 -23.40 14.04 -12.92
CA GLY A 82 -24.66 14.74 -12.72
C GLY A 82 -25.57 14.64 -13.95
N GLY A 83 -26.86 14.59 -13.70
CA GLY A 83 -27.89 14.62 -14.75
C GLY A 83 -28.03 16.01 -15.38
N SER A 84 -28.82 16.07 -16.45
CA SER A 84 -29.23 17.32 -17.13
C SER A 84 -30.73 17.39 -17.20
N GLY A 85 -31.29 18.56 -17.10
CA GLY A 85 -32.73 18.82 -17.15
C GLY A 85 -33.26 19.51 -15.91
N THR A 86 -34.55 19.75 -15.86
CA THR A 86 -35.27 20.37 -14.74
C THR A 86 -35.22 19.46 -13.53
N SER A 87 -34.71 19.95 -12.41
CA SER A 87 -34.52 19.17 -11.17
C SER A 87 -33.80 17.83 -11.39
N ALA A 88 -32.79 17.83 -12.28
CA ALA A 88 -32.00 16.64 -12.53
C ALA A 88 -31.23 16.23 -11.27
N PRO A 89 -31.14 14.93 -10.99
CA PRO A 89 -30.46 14.43 -9.82
C PRO A 89 -28.96 14.65 -9.91
N GLY A 90 -28.37 14.99 -8.80
CA GLY A 90 -26.91 15.00 -8.64
C GLY A 90 -26.31 13.61 -8.80
N GLY A 91 -25.06 13.55 -9.25
CA GLY A 91 -24.31 12.31 -9.34
C GLY A 91 -24.15 11.65 -7.96
N THR A 92 -24.33 10.34 -7.87
CA THR A 92 -24.09 9.59 -6.64
C THR A 92 -22.62 9.51 -6.30
N ASN A 93 -22.33 9.43 -5.02
CA ASN A 93 -20.97 9.37 -4.48
C ASN A 93 -20.24 8.09 -4.89
N GLY A 94 -18.96 8.21 -5.07
CA GLY A 94 -18.03 7.06 -5.11
C GLY A 94 -17.94 6.42 -3.73
N LYS A 95 -18.16 5.10 -3.66
CA LYS A 95 -18.04 4.35 -2.40
C LYS A 95 -16.59 4.22 -1.98
N GLY A 96 -16.35 4.16 -0.68
CA GLY A 96 -15.10 3.83 -0.04
C GLY A 96 -15.36 2.88 1.12
N LYS A 97 -14.34 2.55 1.92
CA LYS A 97 -14.57 1.94 3.25
C LYS A 97 -15.51 2.88 4.03
N THR A 98 -16.34 2.33 4.93
CA THR A 98 -17.26 3.12 5.76
C THR A 98 -16.56 4.37 6.32
N GLY A 99 -17.12 5.53 6.04
CA GLY A 99 -16.55 6.81 6.41
C GLY A 99 -15.55 7.41 5.40
N PHE A 100 -15.18 6.71 4.33
CA PHE A 100 -14.23 7.18 3.30
C PHE A 100 -14.87 7.37 1.91
N SER A 101 -16.17 7.44 1.83
CA SER A 101 -16.92 7.71 0.60
C SER A 101 -16.88 9.20 0.25
N GLY A 102 -17.05 9.52 -1.03
CA GLY A 102 -17.32 10.88 -1.47
C GLY A 102 -18.73 11.36 -1.09
N GLY A 103 -19.06 12.60 -1.36
CA GLY A 103 -20.40 13.17 -1.26
C GLY A 103 -21.23 12.98 -2.54
N ASN A 104 -22.55 13.16 -2.46
CA ASN A 104 -23.40 13.24 -3.65
C ASN A 104 -23.36 14.66 -4.22
N GLY A 105 -23.48 14.78 -5.55
CA GLY A 105 -23.61 16.08 -6.21
C GLY A 105 -24.96 16.74 -5.90
N GLY A 106 -25.02 18.08 -5.99
CA GLY A 106 -26.26 18.84 -5.86
C GLY A 106 -27.17 18.66 -7.06
N THR A 107 -28.48 18.70 -6.83
CA THR A 107 -29.48 18.71 -7.91
C THR A 107 -29.41 20.00 -8.72
N SER A 108 -29.88 19.96 -9.96
CA SER A 108 -30.09 21.18 -10.75
C SER A 108 -31.30 21.96 -10.26
N GLY A 109 -31.38 23.24 -10.63
CA GLY A 109 -32.50 24.08 -10.32
C GLY A 109 -33.85 23.57 -10.89
N PRO A 110 -34.97 24.00 -10.30
CA PRO A 110 -36.30 23.54 -10.66
C PRO A 110 -36.88 24.21 -11.95
N ARG A 111 -36.13 25.14 -12.53
CA ARG A 111 -36.54 25.85 -13.74
C ARG A 111 -35.49 25.71 -14.83
N GLY A 112 -35.87 25.56 -16.08
CA GLY A 112 -35.00 25.39 -17.23
C GLY A 112 -34.39 23.98 -17.33
N ASN A 113 -33.35 23.87 -18.12
CA ASN A 113 -32.61 22.62 -18.39
C ASN A 113 -31.20 22.66 -17.81
N SER A 114 -31.10 22.93 -16.54
CA SER A 114 -29.80 23.07 -15.86
C SER A 114 -29.11 21.75 -15.61
N GLY A 115 -27.79 21.74 -15.51
CA GLY A 115 -26.99 20.60 -15.14
C GLY A 115 -26.95 20.37 -13.63
N ALA A 116 -27.01 19.15 -13.18
CA ALA A 116 -26.76 18.77 -11.80
C ALA A 116 -25.26 18.57 -11.52
N GLY A 117 -24.84 18.69 -10.28
CA GLY A 117 -23.46 18.43 -9.88
C GLY A 117 -23.07 16.96 -9.94
N GLY A 118 -21.82 16.66 -10.22
CA GLY A 118 -21.25 15.33 -10.14
C GLY A 118 -20.92 14.90 -8.71
N GLY A 119 -20.96 13.62 -8.44
CA GLY A 119 -20.59 13.01 -7.16
C GLY A 119 -19.07 13.03 -6.93
N GLY A 120 -18.63 13.13 -5.70
CA GLY A 120 -17.22 12.97 -5.33
C GLY A 120 -16.78 11.50 -5.34
N GLY A 121 -15.51 11.22 -5.65
CA GLY A 121 -14.91 9.90 -5.58
C GLY A 121 -14.66 9.46 -4.15
N GLY A 122 -14.63 8.14 -3.90
CA GLY A 122 -14.26 7.54 -2.63
C GLY A 122 -12.75 7.46 -2.45
N ALA A 123 -12.25 7.46 -1.22
CA ALA A 123 -10.84 7.23 -0.94
C ALA A 123 -10.49 5.75 -1.01
N THR A 124 -9.26 5.47 -1.43
CA THR A 124 -8.64 4.14 -1.31
C THR A 124 -7.82 4.10 -0.03
N THR A 125 -8.03 3.05 0.79
CA THR A 125 -7.53 2.97 2.16
C THR A 125 -6.90 1.62 2.44
N VAL A 126 -5.82 1.62 3.25
CA VAL A 126 -5.22 0.40 3.81
C VAL A 126 -5.21 0.49 5.31
N PHE A 127 -5.71 -0.57 5.96
CA PHE A 127 -5.71 -0.74 7.41
C PHE A 127 -4.90 -1.96 7.79
N ILE A 128 -4.08 -1.80 8.81
CA ILE A 128 -3.33 -2.87 9.46
C ILE A 128 -3.59 -2.76 10.95
N ASP A 129 -4.01 -3.85 11.57
CA ASP A 129 -4.36 -3.89 13.00
C ASP A 129 -5.38 -2.80 13.38
N GLY A 130 -6.41 -2.64 12.55
CA GLY A 130 -7.49 -1.67 12.76
C GLY A 130 -7.11 -0.20 12.52
N SER A 131 -5.84 0.10 12.29
CA SER A 131 -5.33 1.45 12.07
C SER A 131 -5.17 1.76 10.59
N ALA A 132 -5.62 2.95 10.14
CA ALA A 132 -5.36 3.45 8.80
C ALA A 132 -3.89 3.80 8.62
N VAL A 133 -3.18 3.07 7.77
CA VAL A 133 -1.74 3.28 7.53
C VAL A 133 -1.46 4.04 6.23
N ALA A 134 -2.39 4.01 5.28
CA ALA A 134 -2.32 4.78 4.04
C ALA A 134 -3.72 5.09 3.52
N VAL A 135 -3.94 6.31 3.05
CA VAL A 135 -5.19 6.79 2.48
C VAL A 135 -4.88 7.66 1.27
N ALA A 136 -5.38 7.27 0.09
CA ALA A 136 -5.37 8.09 -1.12
C ALA A 136 -6.75 8.71 -1.31
N GLY A 137 -6.82 10.03 -1.28
CA GLY A 137 -8.07 10.79 -1.35
C GLY A 137 -8.78 10.65 -2.70
N GLY A 138 -10.10 10.67 -2.66
CA GLY A 138 -10.94 10.72 -3.84
C GLY A 138 -11.02 12.12 -4.45
N GLY A 139 -11.28 12.21 -5.73
CA GLY A 139 -11.44 13.45 -6.47
C GLY A 139 -12.79 14.12 -6.16
N GLY A 140 -12.84 15.46 -6.19
CA GLY A 140 -14.08 16.23 -6.10
C GLY A 140 -14.92 16.14 -7.38
N GLY A 141 -16.25 16.23 -7.26
CA GLY A 141 -17.18 16.29 -8.38
C GLY A 141 -17.14 17.61 -9.15
N GLY A 142 -17.40 17.58 -10.42
CA GLY A 142 -17.62 18.79 -11.25
C GLY A 142 -19.03 19.35 -11.01
N ALA A 143 -19.20 20.65 -11.21
CA ALA A 143 -20.50 21.31 -11.10
C ALA A 143 -21.30 21.25 -12.38
N GLY A 144 -22.61 21.32 -12.25
CA GLY A 144 -23.54 21.45 -13.38
C GLY A 144 -23.49 22.83 -14.03
N ALA A 145 -23.80 22.88 -15.31
CA ALA A 145 -23.98 24.13 -16.04
C ALA A 145 -25.32 24.79 -15.72
N GLY A 146 -25.41 26.10 -15.81
CA GLY A 146 -26.62 26.89 -15.90
C GLY A 146 -26.77 27.45 -17.30
N SER A 147 -27.95 28.01 -17.62
CA SER A 147 -28.25 28.56 -18.95
C SER A 147 -27.34 29.71 -19.39
N GLY A 148 -26.76 30.45 -18.45
CA GLY A 148 -25.86 31.57 -18.70
C GLY A 148 -24.36 31.26 -18.59
N SER A 149 -23.96 30.17 -17.98
CA SER A 149 -22.54 29.79 -17.83
C SER A 149 -22.29 28.32 -17.60
N ASN A 150 -21.09 27.85 -17.94
CA ASN A 150 -20.61 26.52 -17.70
C ASN A 150 -20.47 26.22 -16.21
N GLY A 151 -20.63 24.96 -15.82
CA GLY A 151 -20.21 24.47 -14.52
C GLY A 151 -18.68 24.45 -14.40
N THR A 152 -18.12 24.69 -13.22
CA THR A 152 -16.68 24.61 -13.00
C THR A 152 -16.24 23.20 -12.65
N SER A 153 -15.02 22.87 -13.01
CA SER A 153 -14.44 21.54 -12.75
C SER A 153 -14.20 21.32 -11.25
N GLY A 154 -14.19 20.06 -10.84
CA GLY A 154 -13.73 19.63 -9.53
C GLY A 154 -12.28 20.04 -9.28
N ILE A 155 -11.95 20.25 -8.02
CA ILE A 155 -10.70 20.84 -7.57
C ILE A 155 -9.81 19.76 -6.94
N ASN A 156 -8.60 19.57 -7.48
CA ASN A 156 -7.64 18.59 -7.01
C ASN A 156 -6.82 19.03 -5.78
N THR A 157 -7.10 20.17 -5.19
CA THR A 157 -6.40 20.57 -3.98
C THR A 157 -6.90 19.80 -2.78
N ASN A 158 -5.96 19.45 -1.92
CA ASN A 158 -6.19 18.85 -0.63
C ASN A 158 -6.67 19.94 0.35
N SER A 159 -7.87 20.48 0.13
CA SER A 159 -8.46 21.48 1.01
C SER A 159 -9.37 20.78 2.01
N ALA A 160 -8.75 20.09 2.95
CA ALA A 160 -9.44 19.70 4.17
C ALA A 160 -9.72 20.96 4.98
N THR A 161 -10.90 21.45 4.89
CA THR A 161 -11.38 22.29 5.97
C THR A 161 -12.08 21.41 6.96
N SER A 162 -11.35 21.25 8.06
CA SER A 162 -11.85 20.78 9.33
C SER A 162 -13.36 20.94 9.50
N ASN A 163 -14.07 19.89 9.85
CA ASN A 163 -14.84 19.91 11.09
C ASN A 163 -15.46 18.55 11.27
N SER A 164 -14.65 17.63 11.49
CA SER A 164 -15.08 16.34 12.02
C SER A 164 -14.08 15.27 11.56
N PRO A 165 -13.95 14.15 12.23
CA PRO A 165 -13.34 12.96 11.66
C PRO A 165 -14.15 12.42 10.47
N ALA A 166 -14.80 13.26 9.71
CA ALA A 166 -15.59 12.93 8.54
C ALA A 166 -14.67 12.66 7.38
N THR A 167 -14.39 11.45 7.21
CA THR A 167 -13.77 10.77 6.11
C THR A 167 -14.66 10.73 4.85
N ARG A 168 -15.91 11.18 4.94
CA ARG A 168 -16.87 11.33 3.84
C ARG A 168 -16.81 12.75 3.26
N GLY A 169 -16.90 12.87 1.93
CA GLY A 169 -17.05 14.16 1.26
C GLY A 169 -18.37 14.83 1.59
N GLU A 170 -18.42 16.16 1.56
CA GLU A 170 -19.65 16.91 1.73
C GLU A 170 -20.60 16.70 0.54
N GLU A 171 -21.89 16.74 0.81
CA GLU A 171 -22.94 16.68 -0.22
C GLU A 171 -22.92 17.96 -1.05
N GLY A 172 -23.33 17.86 -2.31
CA GLY A 172 -23.55 19.02 -3.16
C GLY A 172 -24.72 19.86 -2.68
N VAL A 173 -24.66 21.14 -2.95
CA VAL A 173 -25.73 22.09 -2.61
C VAL A 173 -26.72 22.16 -3.76
N ASP A 174 -28.01 22.00 -3.46
CA ASP A 174 -29.13 22.19 -4.40
C ASP A 174 -29.35 23.69 -4.66
N HIS A 175 -29.88 24.00 -5.84
CA HIS A 175 -30.10 25.37 -6.22
C HIS A 175 -31.58 25.68 -6.54
N SER A 176 -31.96 26.88 -6.19
CA SER A 176 -33.26 27.45 -6.55
C SER A 176 -33.15 28.33 -7.82
N GLY A 177 -33.96 28.09 -8.82
CA GLY A 177 -33.96 28.82 -10.08
C GLY A 177 -33.47 28.00 -11.25
N ASP A 178 -32.80 28.60 -12.24
CA ASP A 178 -32.24 27.96 -13.43
C ASP A 178 -30.71 27.78 -13.31
N GLY A 179 -30.22 27.51 -12.12
CA GLY A 179 -28.80 27.39 -11.81
C GLY A 179 -28.30 25.95 -11.80
N GLY A 180 -27.03 25.75 -12.09
CA GLY A 180 -26.37 24.44 -12.02
C GLY A 180 -26.12 23.98 -10.59
N GLY A 181 -26.27 22.69 -10.34
CA GLY A 181 -25.94 22.06 -9.07
C GLY A 181 -24.43 22.08 -8.76
N SER A 182 -24.08 22.10 -7.49
CA SER A 182 -22.67 22.08 -7.06
C SER A 182 -22.05 20.69 -7.19
N GLY A 183 -20.73 20.63 -7.44
CA GLY A 183 -19.96 19.40 -7.31
C GLY A 183 -19.75 18.98 -5.85
N ALA A 184 -19.77 17.70 -5.58
CA ALA A 184 -19.55 17.14 -4.25
C ALA A 184 -18.06 17.00 -3.88
N GLY A 185 -17.78 16.94 -2.58
CA GLY A 185 -16.44 16.66 -2.07
C GLY A 185 -16.01 15.19 -2.22
N GLY A 186 -14.73 14.93 -2.41
CA GLY A 186 -14.13 13.59 -2.41
C GLY A 186 -13.91 13.06 -1.00
N GLY A 187 -13.90 11.73 -0.84
CA GLY A 187 -13.57 11.05 0.41
C GLY A 187 -12.06 11.10 0.71
N GLY A 188 -11.68 11.04 1.97
CA GLY A 188 -10.25 11.06 2.38
C GLY A 188 -10.10 10.95 3.89
N THR A 189 -8.89 11.13 4.42
CA THR A 189 -8.66 11.24 5.86
C THR A 189 -9.46 12.39 6.45
N ALA A 190 -9.53 13.51 5.71
CA ALA A 190 -10.61 14.46 5.84
C ALA A 190 -11.32 14.53 4.49
N GLY A 191 -12.65 14.57 4.49
CA GLY A 191 -13.45 14.72 3.27
C GLY A 191 -13.25 16.10 2.67
N GLY A 192 -13.29 16.19 1.34
CA GLY A 192 -13.31 17.44 0.60
C GLY A 192 -14.63 18.16 0.79
N LYS A 193 -14.63 19.50 0.68
CA LYS A 193 -15.85 20.31 0.67
C LYS A 193 -16.60 20.19 -0.65
N SER A 194 -17.91 20.35 -0.59
CA SER A 194 -18.70 20.64 -1.79
C SER A 194 -18.39 22.04 -2.34
N GLY A 195 -18.66 22.23 -3.60
CA GLY A 195 -18.75 23.56 -4.21
C GLY A 195 -20.04 24.29 -3.84
N ASN A 196 -20.28 25.45 -4.44
CA ASN A 196 -21.51 26.22 -4.31
C ASN A 196 -22.41 25.95 -5.53
N GLY A 197 -23.72 25.90 -5.30
CA GLY A 197 -24.70 25.90 -6.38
C GLY A 197 -24.66 27.22 -7.16
N GLY A 198 -24.93 27.19 -8.44
CA GLY A 198 -25.05 28.38 -9.27
C GLY A 198 -26.29 29.20 -8.93
N THR A 199 -26.28 30.50 -9.10
CA THR A 199 -27.39 31.40 -8.83
C THR A 199 -28.02 31.84 -10.14
N ASN A 200 -29.36 31.83 -10.21
CA ASN A 200 -30.10 32.17 -11.43
C ASN A 200 -29.62 31.29 -12.61
N ASP A 201 -29.12 31.94 -13.67
CA ASP A 201 -28.67 31.28 -14.90
C ASP A 201 -27.22 30.80 -14.85
N ASN A 202 -26.52 30.90 -13.72
CA ASN A 202 -25.11 30.53 -13.62
C ASN A 202 -24.89 29.05 -13.31
N GLY A 203 -23.81 28.47 -13.84
CA GLY A 203 -23.32 27.19 -13.44
C GLY A 203 -22.80 27.17 -12.00
N GLY A 204 -22.82 26.02 -11.37
CA GLY A 204 -22.25 25.82 -10.03
C GLY A 204 -20.74 25.77 -10.00
N THR A 205 -20.17 25.58 -8.80
CA THR A 205 -18.74 25.37 -8.59
C THR A 205 -18.43 23.92 -8.21
N GLY A 206 -17.30 23.42 -8.66
CA GLY A 206 -16.84 22.06 -8.38
C GLY A 206 -16.46 21.86 -6.92
N GLY A 207 -16.57 20.62 -6.46
CA GLY A 207 -16.13 20.20 -5.12
C GLY A 207 -14.62 19.99 -5.03
N PHE A 208 -14.12 19.92 -3.82
CA PHE A 208 -12.71 19.69 -3.51
C PHE A 208 -12.41 18.20 -3.31
N SER A 209 -11.20 17.79 -3.63
CA SER A 209 -10.73 16.44 -3.35
C SER A 209 -10.54 16.22 -1.85
N GLY A 210 -10.63 14.94 -1.43
CA GLY A 210 -10.33 14.54 -0.06
C GLY A 210 -8.84 14.47 0.23
N SER A 211 -8.50 14.42 1.50
CA SER A 211 -7.11 14.41 1.97
C SER A 211 -6.43 13.05 1.83
N ASN A 212 -5.15 13.07 1.52
CA ASN A 212 -4.26 11.93 1.61
C ASN A 212 -3.73 11.74 3.04
N THR A 213 -3.19 10.54 3.29
CA THR A 213 -2.29 10.26 4.41
C THR A 213 -1.35 9.12 4.04
N ALA A 214 -0.08 9.37 4.16
CA ALA A 214 0.96 8.40 3.82
C ALA A 214 1.88 8.02 4.99
N GLN A 215 1.74 8.59 6.18
CA GLN A 215 2.63 8.34 7.33
C GLN A 215 4.10 8.12 6.93
N SER A 216 4.78 9.17 6.46
CA SER A 216 6.15 9.13 5.91
C SER A 216 6.27 8.52 4.49
N GLY A 217 5.16 8.40 3.76
CA GLY A 217 5.16 8.04 2.33
C GLY A 217 5.21 9.27 1.42
N THR A 218 5.08 9.03 0.13
CA THR A 218 4.97 10.07 -0.90
C THR A 218 3.51 10.23 -1.31
N GLU A 219 3.07 11.47 -1.46
CA GLU A 219 1.74 11.83 -1.90
C GLU A 219 1.82 12.60 -3.23
N SER A 220 0.93 12.29 -4.15
CA SER A 220 0.82 12.97 -5.44
C SER A 220 -0.65 13.29 -5.71
N ASN A 221 -0.99 14.54 -5.75
CA ASN A 221 -2.34 14.98 -6.10
C ASN A 221 -2.58 14.78 -7.60
N GLY A 222 -3.84 14.53 -7.97
CA GLY A 222 -4.26 14.63 -9.36
C GLY A 222 -4.15 16.06 -9.89
N SER A 223 -4.29 16.24 -11.18
CA SER A 223 -4.35 17.52 -11.86
C SER A 223 -5.44 17.52 -12.93
N GLY A 224 -6.48 18.32 -12.77
CA GLY A 224 -7.67 18.23 -13.61
C GLY A 224 -8.25 16.82 -13.59
N VAL A 225 -8.37 16.18 -14.73
CA VAL A 225 -8.84 14.81 -14.87
C VAL A 225 -7.72 13.76 -14.81
N THR A 226 -6.45 14.17 -14.75
CA THR A 226 -5.29 13.26 -14.74
C THR A 226 -4.94 12.86 -13.31
N PRO A 227 -4.88 11.55 -12.99
CA PRO A 227 -4.53 11.08 -11.65
C PRO A 227 -3.10 11.41 -11.23
N GLY A 228 -2.86 11.48 -9.93
CA GLY A 228 -1.50 11.48 -9.40
C GLY A 228 -0.81 10.14 -9.64
N GLY A 229 0.54 10.13 -9.66
CA GLY A 229 1.33 8.89 -9.68
C GLY A 229 1.20 8.06 -10.96
N THR A 230 0.88 8.64 -12.11
CA THR A 230 0.76 7.92 -13.39
C THR A 230 2.08 7.35 -13.91
N SER A 231 3.21 7.80 -13.38
CA SER A 231 4.56 7.26 -13.70
C SER A 231 4.95 6.05 -12.85
N GLU A 232 4.15 5.68 -11.85
CA GLU A 232 4.44 4.50 -11.03
C GLU A 232 4.26 3.21 -11.83
N ALA A 233 5.19 2.26 -11.67
CA ALA A 233 5.16 1.00 -12.40
C ALA A 233 3.89 0.16 -12.15
N ASN A 234 3.23 0.39 -11.02
CA ASN A 234 1.99 -0.29 -10.63
C ASN A 234 0.71 0.45 -11.09
N TYR A 235 0.84 1.60 -11.75
CA TYR A 235 -0.32 2.33 -12.28
C TYR A 235 -0.96 1.56 -13.44
N GLN A 236 -2.28 1.56 -13.46
CA GLN A 236 -3.07 0.98 -14.54
C GLN A 236 -3.82 2.11 -15.28
N SER A 237 -3.70 2.15 -16.60
CA SER A 237 -4.38 3.15 -17.42
C SER A 237 -5.90 3.13 -17.18
N GLY A 238 -6.48 4.31 -17.07
CA GLY A 238 -7.92 4.49 -16.82
C GLY A 238 -8.32 4.50 -15.34
N VAL A 239 -7.40 4.17 -14.40
CA VAL A 239 -7.67 4.24 -12.96
C VAL A 239 -7.65 5.70 -12.48
N ALA A 240 -8.58 6.03 -11.60
CA ALA A 240 -8.66 7.33 -10.92
C ALA A 240 -8.80 8.55 -11.85
N VAL A 241 -9.15 8.37 -13.11
CA VAL A 241 -9.34 9.44 -14.09
C VAL A 241 -10.64 10.18 -13.82
N GLY A 242 -10.60 11.52 -13.76
CA GLY A 242 -11.76 12.37 -13.55
C GLY A 242 -12.82 12.23 -14.63
N GLY A 243 -14.10 12.38 -14.25
CA GLY A 243 -15.20 12.39 -15.18
C GLY A 243 -15.07 13.48 -16.23
N THR A 244 -15.33 13.16 -17.49
CA THR A 244 -15.31 14.14 -18.59
C THR A 244 -16.56 15.02 -18.56
N PRO A 245 -16.51 16.29 -19.04
CA PRO A 245 -17.64 17.20 -19.07
C PRO A 245 -18.92 16.58 -19.62
N SER A 246 -20.06 17.10 -19.16
CA SER A 246 -21.40 16.67 -19.56
C SER A 246 -21.83 15.31 -19.03
N GLY A 247 -21.58 15.08 -17.74
CA GLY A 247 -22.16 13.95 -16.99
C GLY A 247 -21.34 12.67 -17.01
N GLY A 248 -20.07 12.70 -17.42
CA GLY A 248 -19.18 11.53 -17.35
C GLY A 248 -18.90 11.12 -15.91
N SER A 249 -18.96 9.81 -15.63
CA SER A 249 -18.55 9.29 -14.32
C SER A 249 -17.04 9.32 -14.15
N GLY A 250 -16.58 9.53 -12.91
CA GLY A 250 -15.19 9.34 -12.53
C GLY A 250 -14.81 7.86 -12.51
N ALA A 251 -13.55 7.57 -12.77
CA ALA A 251 -13.04 6.20 -12.71
C ALA A 251 -12.77 5.74 -11.28
N ASN A 252 -12.84 4.43 -11.07
CA ASN A 252 -12.53 3.80 -9.80
C ASN A 252 -11.03 3.90 -9.45
N GLY A 253 -10.73 3.82 -8.18
CA GLY A 253 -9.38 3.72 -7.66
C GLY A 253 -8.75 2.33 -7.82
N LEU A 254 -7.56 2.19 -7.27
CA LEU A 254 -6.76 0.96 -7.27
C LEU A 254 -5.94 0.89 -5.99
N ALA A 255 -5.68 -0.32 -5.51
CA ALA A 255 -4.64 -0.55 -4.51
C ALA A 255 -3.72 -1.69 -4.95
N VAL A 256 -2.42 -1.49 -4.78
CA VAL A 256 -1.40 -2.52 -4.97
C VAL A 256 -0.60 -2.65 -3.68
N ILE A 257 -0.62 -3.87 -3.11
CA ILE A 257 0.06 -4.21 -1.86
C ILE A 257 1.14 -5.23 -2.19
N VAL A 258 2.38 -4.92 -1.80
CA VAL A 258 3.54 -5.78 -2.01
C VAL A 258 4.09 -6.19 -0.66
N PHE A 259 3.92 -7.46 -0.29
CA PHE A 259 4.54 -8.04 0.90
C PHE A 259 5.99 -8.38 0.60
N ASN A 260 6.91 -7.72 1.26
CA ASN A 260 8.33 -7.99 1.19
C ASN A 260 8.67 -9.10 2.20
N ILE A 261 8.88 -10.30 1.68
CA ILE A 261 9.13 -11.49 2.48
C ILE A 261 10.63 -11.68 2.59
N GLY A 262 11.15 -11.68 3.82
CA GLY A 262 12.52 -12.09 4.10
C GLY A 262 12.71 -13.55 3.70
N VAL A 263 13.89 -13.90 3.19
CA VAL A 263 14.20 -15.30 2.92
C VAL A 263 14.32 -15.99 4.27
N GLN A 264 13.41 -16.91 4.54
CA GLN A 264 13.43 -17.72 5.75
C GLN A 264 14.25 -19.00 5.51
N GLY A 265 15.05 -19.37 6.49
CA GLY A 265 15.58 -20.73 6.54
C GLY A 265 14.47 -21.70 6.88
N TYR A 266 14.60 -22.90 6.34
CA TYR A 266 13.72 -24.02 6.66
C TYR A 266 14.55 -25.18 7.18
N TYR A 267 13.98 -25.95 8.08
CA TYR A 267 14.55 -27.23 8.54
C TYR A 267 13.51 -28.34 8.39
N LYS A 268 13.97 -29.54 8.18
CA LYS A 268 13.11 -30.71 7.96
C LYS A 268 12.97 -31.52 9.23
N VAL A 269 11.73 -31.70 9.72
CA VAL A 269 11.42 -32.52 10.89
C VAL A 269 10.34 -33.53 10.51
N SER A 270 10.62 -34.82 10.74
CA SER A 270 9.66 -35.90 10.48
C SER A 270 9.07 -35.89 9.07
N GLY A 271 9.86 -35.44 8.08
CA GLY A 271 9.43 -35.36 6.68
C GLY A 271 8.90 -33.99 6.25
N ASP A 272 8.49 -33.11 7.17
CA ASP A 272 7.93 -31.80 6.88
C ASP A 272 8.97 -30.68 6.96
N TRP A 273 8.89 -29.73 6.01
CA TRP A 273 9.67 -28.50 6.05
C TRP A 273 9.03 -27.49 6.98
N LYS A 274 9.75 -27.07 8.02
CA LYS A 274 9.31 -26.06 8.99
C LYS A 274 10.17 -24.80 8.90
N ALA A 275 9.53 -23.63 8.95
CA ALA A 275 10.24 -22.37 8.95
C ALA A 275 11.09 -22.20 10.22
N LEU A 276 12.33 -21.76 10.02
CA LEU A 276 13.28 -21.49 11.10
C LEU A 276 13.05 -20.06 11.62
N ASN A 277 12.37 -19.93 12.74
CA ASN A 277 12.01 -18.63 13.30
C ASN A 277 13.09 -18.04 14.22
N SER A 278 13.92 -18.88 14.82
CA SER A 278 15.02 -18.45 15.68
C SER A 278 16.03 -19.58 15.89
N MET A 279 17.28 -19.21 16.08
CA MET A 279 18.36 -20.11 16.51
C MET A 279 18.97 -19.59 17.81
N TYR A 280 19.41 -20.51 18.63
CA TYR A 280 20.09 -20.19 19.89
C TYR A 280 21.38 -20.96 19.99
N ALA A 281 22.42 -20.32 20.52
CA ALA A 281 23.67 -20.98 20.91
C ALA A 281 23.83 -20.89 22.43
N LYS A 282 24.33 -21.97 23.03
CA LYS A 282 24.67 -21.96 24.45
C LYS A 282 26.08 -21.42 24.63
N VAL A 283 26.21 -20.23 25.20
CA VAL A 283 27.50 -19.57 25.44
C VAL A 283 27.69 -19.41 26.95
N SER A 284 28.74 -19.98 27.49
CA SER A 284 29.04 -19.92 28.94
C SER A 284 27.85 -20.35 29.80
N GLY A 285 27.15 -21.43 29.42
CA GLY A 285 26.01 -21.97 30.15
C GLY A 285 24.66 -21.28 29.89
N THR A 286 24.63 -20.14 29.19
CA THR A 286 23.42 -19.37 28.91
C THR A 286 23.02 -19.49 27.43
N TRP A 287 21.74 -19.69 27.16
CA TRP A 287 21.20 -19.67 25.81
C TRP A 287 21.12 -18.24 25.28
N LYS A 288 21.82 -17.96 24.17
CA LYS A 288 21.79 -16.66 23.49
C LYS A 288 21.24 -16.83 22.10
N GLN A 289 20.36 -15.94 21.68
CA GLN A 289 19.82 -15.93 20.34
C GLN A 289 20.90 -15.55 19.35
N ILE A 290 21.00 -16.30 18.24
CA ILE A 290 21.86 -15.95 17.11
C ILE A 290 21.09 -14.97 16.24
N THR A 291 21.60 -13.75 16.08
CA THR A 291 20.94 -12.68 15.33
C THR A 291 21.48 -12.50 13.92
N ALA A 292 22.66 -13.06 13.62
CA ALA A 292 23.27 -12.99 12.29
C ALA A 292 24.13 -14.24 12.01
N GLY A 293 24.19 -14.63 10.76
CA GLY A 293 25.05 -15.69 10.27
C GLY A 293 25.75 -15.25 8.99
N TYR A 294 27.01 -15.64 8.82
CA TYR A 294 27.82 -15.29 7.66
C TYR A 294 28.46 -16.54 7.06
N VAL A 295 28.69 -16.50 5.76
CA VAL A 295 29.46 -17.50 5.02
C VAL A 295 30.57 -16.81 4.23
N LYS A 296 31.76 -17.41 4.15
CA LYS A 296 32.86 -16.90 3.34
C LYS A 296 32.79 -17.52 1.94
N VAL A 297 32.65 -16.69 0.91
CA VAL A 297 32.58 -17.11 -0.50
C VAL A 297 33.66 -16.35 -1.26
N SER A 298 34.57 -17.07 -1.91
CA SER A 298 35.69 -16.47 -2.67
C SER A 298 36.43 -15.40 -1.88
N GLY A 299 36.82 -15.72 -0.64
CA GLY A 299 37.56 -14.82 0.23
C GLY A 299 36.74 -13.71 0.92
N THR A 300 35.49 -13.50 0.52
CA THR A 300 34.63 -12.43 1.05
C THR A 300 33.55 -13.01 1.96
N TRP A 301 33.34 -12.38 3.15
CA TRP A 301 32.27 -12.71 4.05
C TRP A 301 30.93 -12.18 3.49
N LYS A 302 29.98 -13.09 3.32
CA LYS A 302 28.60 -12.77 2.89
C LYS A 302 27.60 -13.15 3.98
N ALA A 303 26.63 -12.29 4.24
CA ALA A 303 25.59 -12.58 5.20
C ALA A 303 24.70 -13.72 4.68
N MET A 304 24.49 -14.75 5.47
CA MET A 304 23.44 -15.76 5.25
C MET A 304 22.10 -15.27 5.79
N PHE A 305 22.12 -14.65 6.94
CA PHE A 305 20.97 -14.00 7.58
C PHE A 305 21.44 -12.93 8.53
N ASN A 306 20.60 -11.91 8.76
CA ASN A 306 20.81 -10.84 9.72
C ASN A 306 19.44 -10.42 10.31
N ASN A 307 19.48 -9.58 11.36
CA ASN A 307 18.26 -9.04 11.98
C ASN A 307 17.20 -10.11 12.30
N GLY A 308 17.61 -11.22 12.95
CA GLY A 308 16.69 -12.24 13.43
C GLY A 308 16.17 -13.17 12.32
N PHE A 309 17.06 -13.95 11.71
CA PHE A 309 16.71 -14.98 10.72
C PHE A 309 16.08 -14.52 9.39
N ASN A 310 16.27 -13.27 9.01
CA ASN A 310 16.05 -12.86 7.64
C ASN A 310 17.21 -13.34 6.78
N PHE A 311 17.03 -14.44 6.07
CA PHE A 311 18.01 -14.92 5.12
C PHE A 311 18.12 -13.93 3.96
N VAL A 312 19.33 -13.49 3.69
CA VAL A 312 19.61 -12.58 2.58
C VAL A 312 19.89 -13.42 1.34
N SER A 313 19.02 -13.32 0.32
CA SER A 313 19.27 -13.93 -0.98
C SER A 313 19.54 -12.87 -2.02
N THR A 314 20.58 -13.03 -2.82
CA THR A 314 20.78 -12.30 -4.06
C THR A 314 20.66 -13.27 -5.23
N ALA A 315 20.41 -12.77 -6.43
CA ALA A 315 20.33 -13.57 -7.65
C ALA A 315 21.64 -14.33 -7.98
N SER A 316 22.71 -14.10 -7.23
CA SER A 316 24.04 -14.70 -7.38
C SER A 316 24.42 -15.67 -6.26
N GLY A 317 23.47 -16.26 -5.55
CA GLY A 317 23.74 -17.09 -4.38
C GLY A 317 23.73 -16.29 -3.08
N PHE A 318 24.32 -16.76 -2.01
CA PHE A 318 24.27 -16.14 -0.68
C PHE A 318 24.47 -14.63 -0.70
N GLY A 319 23.53 -13.90 -0.07
CA GLY A 319 23.38 -12.47 -0.17
C GLY A 319 24.63 -11.64 0.05
N ASP A 320 24.76 -10.58 -0.73
CA ASP A 320 25.74 -9.53 -0.52
C ASP A 320 25.30 -8.63 0.64
N SER A 321 26.21 -8.30 1.51
CA SER A 321 25.98 -7.45 2.69
C SER A 321 25.71 -5.97 2.37
N THR A 322 25.57 -5.62 1.08
CA THR A 322 25.37 -4.22 0.65
C THR A 322 23.95 -3.68 0.90
N GLY A 323 23.04 -4.48 1.47
CA GLY A 323 21.66 -4.07 1.76
C GLY A 323 21.46 -3.23 3.02
N ASN A 324 22.50 -2.95 3.80
CA ASN A 324 22.40 -2.11 5.00
C ASN A 324 23.32 -0.90 4.92
N THR A 325 23.00 0.04 4.06
CA THR A 325 23.55 1.38 4.14
C THR A 325 22.76 2.24 5.11
N THR A 326 22.85 1.99 6.40
CA THR A 326 22.84 3.09 7.33
C THR A 326 24.25 3.67 7.32
N SER A 327 24.36 4.89 6.84
CA SER A 327 25.55 5.71 6.84
C SER A 327 26.21 5.72 8.22
N GLY A 328 27.25 4.93 8.37
CA GLY A 328 28.16 4.89 9.48
C GLY A 328 29.53 4.62 8.92
N SER A 329 30.38 5.62 8.98
CA SER A 329 31.79 5.66 8.57
C SER A 329 32.55 4.35 8.79
N GLY A 330 33.25 3.89 7.74
CA GLY A 330 34.46 3.07 7.80
C GLY A 330 34.43 1.93 8.82
N GLY A 331 33.72 0.86 8.56
CA GLY A 331 33.79 -0.35 9.35
C GLY A 331 34.46 -1.45 8.55
N SER A 332 35.67 -1.83 8.95
CA SER A 332 36.18 -3.19 8.76
C SER A 332 35.08 -4.20 9.02
N GLY A 333 34.99 -5.25 8.20
CA GLY A 333 33.98 -6.32 8.28
C GLY A 333 33.72 -6.81 9.72
N PRO A 334 32.62 -7.56 9.91
CA PRO A 334 32.22 -7.99 11.25
C PRO A 334 33.41 -8.60 11.98
N PRO A 335 33.59 -8.29 13.29
CA PRO A 335 34.71 -8.83 14.06
C PRO A 335 34.62 -10.35 13.94
N ILE A 336 35.70 -10.95 13.49
CA ILE A 336 35.88 -12.39 13.45
C ILE A 336 35.70 -12.86 14.89
N PRO A 337 34.71 -13.72 15.21
CA PRO A 337 34.68 -14.29 16.55
C PRO A 337 35.95 -15.09 16.75
N GLN A 338 36.84 -14.63 17.63
CA GLN A 338 38.10 -15.32 17.91
C GLN A 338 37.93 -16.68 18.60
N SER A 339 36.71 -17.16 18.79
CA SER A 339 36.43 -18.44 19.43
C SER A 339 35.04 -18.98 19.11
N GLY A 340 34.60 -18.96 17.87
CA GLY A 340 33.36 -19.60 17.45
C GLY A 340 33.71 -20.79 16.56
N GLY A 341 33.66 -21.99 17.12
CA GLY A 341 34.12 -23.24 16.52
C GLY A 341 33.51 -23.54 15.16
N CYS A 342 34.17 -23.12 14.11
CA CYS A 342 34.18 -23.89 12.88
C CYS A 342 35.28 -24.91 13.05
N PHE A 343 34.99 -26.18 12.87
CA PHE A 343 35.98 -27.23 12.80
C PHE A 343 36.65 -27.15 11.43
N ILE A 344 37.98 -27.13 11.41
CA ILE A 344 38.72 -27.29 10.16
C ILE A 344 38.72 -28.75 9.72
N ALA A 345 38.90 -29.03 8.44
CA ALA A 345 39.03 -30.38 7.92
C ALA A 345 40.11 -31.17 8.68
N GLY A 346 39.88 -32.43 9.01
CA GLY A 346 40.74 -33.25 9.84
C GLY A 346 40.51 -33.09 11.34
N THR A 347 39.64 -32.18 11.82
CA THR A 347 39.29 -32.15 13.24
C THR A 347 38.59 -33.43 13.65
N MET A 348 39.11 -34.15 14.63
CA MET A 348 38.55 -35.42 15.11
C MET A 348 37.42 -35.16 16.11
N ILE A 349 36.25 -35.72 15.82
CA ILE A 349 35.05 -35.72 16.67
C ILE A 349 34.95 -37.05 17.39
N SER A 350 34.86 -37.03 18.72
CA SER A 350 34.62 -38.23 19.51
C SER A 350 33.18 -38.70 19.37
N MET A 351 33.01 -39.95 18.97
CA MET A 351 31.71 -40.61 18.76
C MET A 351 31.24 -41.33 20.01
N ALA A 352 29.94 -41.60 20.11
CA ALA A 352 29.34 -42.27 21.27
C ALA A 352 29.85 -43.69 21.50
N ASP A 353 30.32 -44.37 20.44
CA ASP A 353 30.92 -45.69 20.47
C ASP A 353 32.40 -45.69 20.92
N GLY A 354 32.94 -44.53 21.29
CA GLY A 354 34.35 -44.34 21.67
C GLY A 354 35.32 -44.20 20.49
N SER A 355 34.85 -44.28 19.28
CA SER A 355 35.67 -44.01 18.08
C SER A 355 35.91 -42.51 17.88
N GLN A 356 36.83 -42.17 16.97
CA GLN A 356 37.01 -40.78 16.50
C GLN A 356 36.76 -40.72 15.00
N LYS A 357 36.02 -39.72 14.56
CA LYS A 357 35.66 -39.50 13.16
C LYS A 357 36.05 -38.10 12.74
N ALA A 358 36.76 -37.96 11.62
CA ALA A 358 37.07 -36.63 11.10
C ALA A 358 35.78 -35.84 10.80
N VAL A 359 35.73 -34.54 11.11
CA VAL A 359 34.52 -33.72 11.04
C VAL A 359 33.87 -33.75 9.65
N GLU A 360 34.67 -33.82 8.60
CA GLU A 360 34.22 -33.92 7.21
C GLU A 360 33.56 -35.26 6.87
N LEU A 361 33.73 -36.26 7.71
CA LEU A 361 33.16 -37.61 7.58
C LEU A 361 31.97 -37.84 8.52
N VAL A 362 31.70 -36.88 9.42
CA VAL A 362 30.54 -36.94 10.32
C VAL A 362 29.28 -36.77 9.50
N ASP A 363 28.34 -37.68 9.65
CA ASP A 363 27.11 -37.69 8.88
C ASP A 363 25.86 -37.54 9.76
N ILE A 364 24.72 -37.26 9.12
CA ILE A 364 23.42 -37.21 9.81
C ILE A 364 23.12 -38.60 10.40
N ARG A 365 22.73 -38.60 11.69
CA ARG A 365 22.50 -39.78 12.54
C ARG A 365 23.73 -40.33 13.25
N ASP A 366 24.93 -39.81 12.99
CA ASP A 366 26.05 -40.12 13.85
C ASP A 366 25.76 -39.66 15.29
N GLU A 367 26.12 -40.48 16.26
CA GLU A 367 25.94 -40.14 17.69
C GLU A 367 27.32 -39.72 18.26
N VAL A 368 27.35 -38.51 18.84
CA VAL A 368 28.60 -37.97 19.40
C VAL A 368 28.71 -38.23 20.90
N ALA A 369 29.95 -38.32 21.42
CA ALA A 369 30.25 -38.74 22.78
C ALA A 369 29.63 -37.88 23.88
N VAL A 370 29.34 -36.62 23.61
CA VAL A 370 28.65 -35.70 24.55
C VAL A 370 27.14 -35.95 24.63
N GLY A 371 26.64 -36.90 23.89
CA GLY A 371 25.20 -37.28 23.81
C GLY A 371 24.44 -36.41 22.80
N GLY A 372 23.75 -37.12 21.91
CA GLY A 372 22.92 -36.51 20.87
C GLY A 372 23.31 -36.94 19.47
N PHE A 373 22.33 -37.00 18.60
CA PHE A 373 22.52 -37.32 17.20
C PHE A 373 22.86 -36.06 16.38
N VAL A 374 23.77 -36.24 15.42
CA VAL A 374 24.00 -35.23 14.38
C VAL A 374 22.73 -35.12 13.52
N PHE A 375 22.08 -33.97 13.53
CA PHE A 375 20.82 -33.77 12.80
C PHE A 375 21.01 -32.96 11.51
N ALA A 376 22.16 -32.33 11.34
CA ALA A 376 22.54 -31.62 10.12
C ALA A 376 24.05 -31.56 9.97
N THR A 377 24.56 -31.78 8.75
CA THR A 377 25.95 -31.53 8.37
C THR A 377 25.96 -30.55 7.20
N GLY A 378 26.87 -29.60 7.23
CA GLY A 378 27.14 -28.67 6.13
C GLY A 378 28.61 -28.75 5.76
N LYS A 379 28.93 -28.96 4.49
CA LYS A 379 30.28 -28.84 3.96
C LYS A 379 30.42 -27.47 3.30
N PHE A 380 31.34 -26.69 3.79
CA PHE A 380 31.71 -25.41 3.18
C PHE A 380 33.12 -25.57 2.61
N LEU A 381 33.25 -25.39 1.29
CA LEU A 381 34.55 -25.25 0.67
C LEU A 381 35.08 -23.87 1.04
N ILE A 382 36.18 -23.85 1.77
CA ILE A 382 36.98 -22.65 1.98
C ILE A 382 38.12 -22.79 0.98
N ASP A 383 38.06 -22.08 -0.14
CA ASP A 383 39.21 -21.93 -1.03
C ASP A 383 40.21 -20.97 -0.37
N ASP A 384 41.46 -21.39 -0.27
CA ASP A 384 42.61 -20.64 0.27
C ASP A 384 42.91 -19.36 -0.54
#